data_29b74a26954076b83192957bec30ad36
#
_entry.id   29b74a26954076b83192957bec30ad36
#
_cell.length_a   1.000
_cell.length_b   1.000
_cell.length_c   1.000
_cell.angle_alpha   90.00
_cell.angle_beta   90.00
_cell.angle_gamma   90.00
#
_symmetry.space_group_name_H-M   'P 1'
#
loop_
_entity.id
_entity.type
_entity.pdbx_description
1 polymer ?
#
loop_
_entity_poly.entity_id
_entity_poly.type
_entity_poly.pdbx_seq_one_letter_code
_entity_poly.pdbx_strand_id
1 'polypeptide(L)'
;MLFPSVIFLALATSAPLVQATTLIQALQNSGASDFAQFIQASPELSTLYASDRVKTVFAPINGAVLPSLRKQKRSSTPAADRQGAYHSMRDTNTFGSLTVQPGGILNSNDNSGNTKGQPQHAVTDPSNKTQSTDTKRWLGHRSTANTTFPPLLKVFTGLGEYVNIIKPDIPYDGGLIHIVDDYFTLPEPLSNTASANGHTSFLNMAQSSNLTSTLDNTPAVTVFIPSNSAFSKPNSTSSYSSSSNLLSGHVIPNFLGYLPALTNGATYTTQAGTNVTITIKGGDYYVNNAKIIASNQILENGVAHVVDSIVVPTTPAPVPFKGSASSIRGTSTAFFVVGGAALLFVAGVLM
;
A
#
# COMPACT_ATOMS: atom_id res chain seq x y z
N MET A 1 8.55 -59.41 -61.53
CA MET A 1 9.15 -58.36 -60.72
C MET A 1 8.27 -58.13 -59.50
N LEU A 2 8.70 -58.63 -58.36
CA LEU A 2 8.01 -58.48 -57.07
C LEU A 2 8.61 -57.28 -56.33
N PHE A 3 7.79 -56.30 -55.99
CA PHE A 3 8.19 -55.17 -55.14
C PHE A 3 7.95 -55.56 -53.67
N PRO A 4 8.90 -55.36 -52.74
CA PRO A 4 8.65 -55.61 -51.32
C PRO A 4 7.94 -54.41 -50.72
N SER A 5 6.77 -54.66 -50.08
CA SER A 5 6.07 -53.69 -49.27
C SER A 5 6.88 -53.39 -47.99
N VAL A 6 7.33 -52.15 -47.86
CA VAL A 6 7.94 -51.66 -46.61
C VAL A 6 6.80 -51.24 -45.65
N ILE A 7 6.61 -51.97 -44.54
CA ILE A 7 5.70 -51.61 -43.47
C ILE A 7 6.45 -50.60 -42.58
N PHE A 8 6.01 -49.32 -42.59
CA PHE A 8 6.44 -48.32 -41.64
C PHE A 8 5.68 -48.57 -40.30
N LEU A 9 6.37 -49.08 -39.33
CA LEU A 9 5.89 -49.18 -37.94
C LEU A 9 6.07 -47.81 -37.29
N ALA A 10 5.01 -47.02 -37.20
CA ALA A 10 5.00 -45.78 -36.47
C ALA A 10 5.06 -46.07 -34.96
N LEU A 11 6.22 -45.85 -34.33
CA LEU A 11 6.31 -45.78 -32.87
C LEU A 11 5.60 -44.50 -32.41
N ALA A 12 4.42 -44.66 -31.91
CA ALA A 12 3.73 -43.58 -31.14
C ALA A 12 4.46 -43.47 -29.78
N THR A 13 5.39 -42.53 -29.67
CA THR A 13 5.90 -42.12 -28.37
C THR A 13 4.78 -41.40 -27.62
N SER A 14 4.14 -42.09 -26.70
CA SER A 14 3.24 -41.47 -25.73
C SER A 14 4.07 -40.54 -24.87
N ALA A 15 3.96 -39.22 -25.14
CA ALA A 15 4.44 -38.23 -24.22
C ALA A 15 3.79 -38.51 -22.84
N PRO A 16 4.54 -38.49 -21.73
CA PRO A 16 3.94 -38.67 -20.42
C PRO A 16 2.91 -37.56 -20.21
N LEU A 17 1.66 -37.96 -19.94
CA LEU A 17 0.65 -37.03 -19.43
C LEU A 17 1.21 -36.46 -18.13
N VAL A 18 1.70 -35.22 -18.16
CA VAL A 18 2.03 -34.50 -16.96
C VAL A 18 0.68 -34.27 -16.26
N GLN A 19 0.38 -35.10 -15.25
CA GLN A 19 -0.80 -34.88 -14.41
C GLN A 19 -0.63 -33.52 -13.74
N ALA A 20 -1.61 -32.64 -13.95
CA ALA A 20 -1.65 -31.36 -13.27
C ALA A 20 -1.66 -31.60 -11.75
N THR A 21 -0.71 -30.98 -11.06
CA THR A 21 -0.57 -31.14 -9.62
C THR A 21 -1.59 -30.26 -8.93
N THR A 22 -2.46 -30.81 -8.11
CA THR A 22 -3.41 -30.00 -7.34
C THR A 22 -2.69 -29.07 -6.37
N LEU A 23 -3.35 -27.97 -5.98
CA LEU A 23 -2.78 -27.02 -5.02
C LEU A 23 -2.31 -27.72 -3.73
N ILE A 24 -3.13 -28.59 -3.16
CA ILE A 24 -2.81 -29.30 -1.90
C ILE A 24 -1.60 -30.19 -2.05
N GLN A 25 -1.49 -30.93 -3.15
CA GLN A 25 -0.32 -31.76 -3.44
C GLN A 25 0.94 -30.91 -3.64
N ALA A 26 0.83 -29.79 -4.36
CA ALA A 26 1.95 -28.87 -4.57
C ALA A 26 2.44 -28.25 -3.26
N LEU A 27 1.55 -27.86 -2.36
CA LEU A 27 1.87 -27.35 -1.02
C LEU A 27 2.59 -28.42 -0.18
N GLN A 28 2.08 -29.65 -0.15
CA GLN A 28 2.68 -30.76 0.59
C GLN A 28 4.09 -31.09 0.09
N ASN A 29 4.27 -31.13 -1.24
CA ASN A 29 5.57 -31.42 -1.87
C ASN A 29 6.58 -30.28 -1.73
N SER A 30 6.13 -29.08 -1.42
CA SER A 30 6.96 -27.87 -1.37
C SER A 30 7.40 -27.46 0.04
N GLY A 31 6.97 -28.19 1.06
CA GLY A 31 7.30 -27.91 2.46
C GLY A 31 6.31 -26.94 3.14
N ALA A 32 5.07 -26.87 2.66
CA ALA A 32 3.96 -26.09 3.23
C ALA A 32 2.75 -26.98 3.58
N SER A 33 2.99 -28.19 4.08
CA SER A 33 1.94 -29.14 4.47
C SER A 33 1.07 -28.61 5.61
N ASP A 34 1.64 -27.82 6.54
CA ASP A 34 0.89 -27.21 7.64
C ASP A 34 -0.12 -26.19 7.10
N PHE A 35 0.28 -25.41 6.08
CA PHE A 35 -0.63 -24.49 5.41
C PHE A 35 -1.70 -25.20 4.59
N ALA A 36 -1.37 -26.33 3.96
CA ALA A 36 -2.36 -27.18 3.30
C ALA A 36 -3.43 -27.68 4.29
N GLN A 37 -3.02 -28.14 5.47
CA GLN A 37 -3.95 -28.52 6.54
C GLN A 37 -4.78 -27.35 7.05
N PHE A 38 -4.17 -26.18 7.18
CA PHE A 38 -4.85 -24.94 7.56
C PHE A 38 -5.97 -24.58 6.58
N ILE A 39 -5.75 -24.67 5.27
CA ILE A 39 -6.77 -24.46 4.23
C ILE A 39 -7.89 -25.51 4.37
N GLN A 40 -7.54 -26.78 4.53
CA GLN A 40 -8.51 -27.88 4.59
C GLN A 40 -9.35 -27.87 5.88
N ALA A 41 -8.86 -27.25 6.96
CA ALA A 41 -9.58 -27.12 8.22
C ALA A 41 -10.74 -26.14 8.17
N SER A 42 -10.81 -25.23 7.18
CA SER A 42 -11.89 -24.26 6.97
C SER A 42 -12.62 -24.55 5.67
N PRO A 43 -13.95 -24.77 5.71
CA PRO A 43 -14.77 -24.91 4.50
C PRO A 43 -14.72 -23.66 3.60
N GLU A 44 -14.67 -22.47 4.20
CA GLU A 44 -14.58 -21.19 3.51
C GLU A 44 -13.27 -21.07 2.73
N LEU A 45 -12.15 -21.40 3.36
CA LEU A 45 -10.84 -21.41 2.69
C LEU A 45 -10.77 -22.51 1.64
N SER A 46 -11.26 -23.70 1.92
CA SER A 46 -11.29 -24.78 0.94
C SER A 46 -12.06 -24.37 -0.33
N THR A 47 -13.20 -23.67 -0.17
CA THR A 47 -13.99 -23.13 -1.28
C THR A 47 -13.25 -22.02 -2.02
N LEU A 48 -12.61 -21.08 -1.28
CA LEU A 48 -11.84 -19.99 -1.87
C LEU A 48 -10.69 -20.53 -2.72
N TYR A 49 -9.89 -21.43 -2.16
CA TYR A 49 -8.70 -21.97 -2.82
C TYR A 49 -9.00 -22.96 -3.96
N ALA A 50 -10.21 -23.51 -4.01
CA ALA A 50 -10.70 -24.28 -5.15
C ALA A 50 -11.29 -23.41 -6.28
N SER A 51 -11.43 -22.11 -6.07
CA SER A 51 -12.02 -21.19 -7.05
C SER A 51 -10.98 -20.60 -8.00
N ASP A 52 -11.42 -20.15 -9.17
CA ASP A 52 -10.59 -19.43 -10.15
C ASP A 52 -10.08 -18.05 -9.66
N ARG A 53 -10.51 -17.62 -8.47
CA ARG A 53 -10.10 -16.34 -7.88
C ARG A 53 -8.70 -16.35 -7.29
N VAL A 54 -8.11 -17.53 -7.09
CA VAL A 54 -6.76 -17.68 -6.55
C VAL A 54 -5.80 -18.02 -7.66
N LYS A 55 -4.92 -17.09 -8.01
CA LYS A 55 -3.91 -17.25 -9.05
C LYS A 55 -2.49 -17.35 -8.50
N THR A 56 -2.23 -16.77 -7.35
CA THR A 56 -0.95 -16.91 -6.64
C THR A 56 -1.19 -17.15 -5.16
N VAL A 57 -0.45 -18.06 -4.58
CA VAL A 57 -0.50 -18.42 -3.16
C VAL A 57 0.86 -18.14 -2.53
N PHE A 58 0.86 -17.32 -1.47
CA PHE A 58 2.05 -17.16 -0.62
C PHE A 58 1.91 -18.11 0.58
N ALA A 59 2.54 -19.26 0.50
CA ALA A 59 2.39 -20.32 1.48
C ALA A 59 3.51 -20.27 2.53
N PRO A 60 3.17 -20.13 3.83
CA PRO A 60 4.16 -20.25 4.90
C PRO A 60 4.81 -21.63 4.93
N ILE A 61 6.11 -21.66 5.17
CA ILE A 61 6.85 -22.92 5.36
C ILE A 61 6.35 -23.65 6.61
N ASN A 62 6.51 -24.97 6.64
CA ASN A 62 6.18 -25.77 7.82
C ASN A 62 6.91 -25.27 9.07
N GLY A 63 6.22 -25.29 10.21
CA GLY A 63 6.70 -24.77 11.48
C GLY A 63 6.55 -23.27 11.66
N ALA A 64 6.09 -22.53 10.66
CA ALA A 64 5.66 -21.15 10.85
C ALA A 64 4.44 -21.09 11.78
N VAL A 65 4.41 -20.07 12.66
CA VAL A 65 3.36 -19.94 13.68
C VAL A 65 2.43 -18.79 13.33
N LEU A 66 1.12 -19.07 13.31
CA LEU A 66 0.09 -18.04 13.09
C LEU A 66 0.27 -16.85 14.04
N PRO A 67 0.24 -15.60 13.55
CA PRO A 67 0.40 -14.41 14.38
C PRO A 67 -0.59 -14.33 15.56
N SER A 68 -1.81 -14.83 15.38
CA SER A 68 -2.84 -14.89 16.41
C SER A 68 -2.45 -15.81 17.59
N LEU A 69 -1.70 -16.88 17.31
CA LEU A 69 -1.21 -17.80 18.36
C LEU A 69 -0.03 -17.22 19.13
N ARG A 70 0.81 -16.38 18.48
CA ARG A 70 1.96 -15.72 19.11
C ARG A 70 1.55 -14.75 20.22
N LYS A 71 0.39 -14.07 20.08
CA LYS A 71 -0.10 -13.05 21.02
C LYS A 71 -1.04 -13.63 22.09
N GLN A 72 -1.20 -14.97 22.20
CA GLN A 72 -2.15 -15.63 23.11
C GLN A 72 -3.59 -15.05 23.09
N LYS A 73 -3.94 -14.29 22.06
CA LYS A 73 -5.33 -13.90 21.84
C LYS A 73 -6.03 -15.05 21.12
N ARG A 74 -7.10 -15.55 21.73
CA ARG A 74 -8.01 -16.51 21.08
C ARG A 74 -8.48 -15.89 19.78
N SER A 75 -7.96 -16.40 18.65
CA SER A 75 -8.46 -16.00 17.34
C SER A 75 -9.85 -16.58 17.17
N SER A 76 -10.80 -15.74 16.84
CA SER A 76 -12.10 -16.19 16.37
C SER A 76 -11.96 -16.80 14.98
N THR A 77 -12.81 -17.76 14.58
CA THR A 77 -12.85 -18.38 13.27
C THR A 77 -12.76 -17.37 12.10
N PRO A 78 -13.46 -16.21 12.15
CA PRO A 78 -13.34 -15.16 11.12
C PRO A 78 -11.93 -14.61 10.90
N ALA A 79 -11.07 -14.60 11.92
CA ALA A 79 -9.70 -14.13 11.78
C ALA A 79 -8.80 -15.15 11.07
N ALA A 80 -9.08 -16.44 11.22
CA ALA A 80 -8.35 -17.50 10.51
C ALA A 80 -8.69 -17.47 9.00
N ASP A 81 -9.97 -17.33 8.65
CA ASP A 81 -10.40 -17.25 7.25
C ASP A 81 -9.85 -16.00 6.57
N ARG A 82 -9.89 -14.86 7.26
CA ARG A 82 -9.24 -13.63 6.81
C ARG A 82 -7.75 -13.83 6.57
N GLN A 83 -7.07 -14.52 7.50
CA GLN A 83 -5.65 -14.85 7.38
C GLN A 83 -5.36 -15.65 6.11
N GLY A 84 -6.14 -16.70 5.85
CA GLY A 84 -6.00 -17.51 4.64
C GLY A 84 -6.31 -16.70 3.36
N ALA A 85 -7.38 -15.91 3.37
CA ALA A 85 -7.72 -15.05 2.24
C ALA A 85 -6.61 -14.03 1.91
N TYR A 86 -5.91 -13.53 2.93
CA TYR A 86 -4.79 -12.57 2.76
C TYR A 86 -3.54 -13.23 2.16
N HIS A 87 -3.36 -14.54 2.27
CA HIS A 87 -2.28 -15.32 1.63
C HIS A 87 -2.55 -15.67 0.18
N SER A 88 -3.76 -15.44 -0.33
CA SER A 88 -4.16 -15.75 -1.70
C SER A 88 -4.33 -14.49 -2.53
N MET A 89 -3.77 -14.48 -3.75
CA MET A 89 -3.80 -13.33 -4.66
C MET A 89 -4.67 -13.63 -5.87
N ARG A 90 -5.35 -12.60 -6.36
CA ARG A 90 -6.25 -12.65 -7.53
C ARG A 90 -5.50 -12.70 -8.84
N ASP A 91 -4.27 -12.20 -8.85
CA ASP A 91 -3.46 -12.05 -10.05
C ASP A 91 -2.34 -13.10 -10.08
N THR A 92 -1.88 -13.46 -11.27
CA THR A 92 -0.70 -14.28 -11.46
C THR A 92 0.54 -13.42 -11.25
N ASN A 93 1.21 -13.63 -10.12
CA ASN A 93 2.40 -12.89 -9.74
C ASN A 93 3.61 -13.81 -9.87
N THR A 94 4.36 -13.71 -10.95
CA THR A 94 5.62 -14.44 -11.11
C THR A 94 6.73 -13.75 -10.31
N PHE A 95 7.72 -14.49 -9.83
CA PHE A 95 8.86 -13.91 -9.13
C PHE A 95 9.57 -12.85 -9.98
N GLY A 96 9.69 -13.09 -11.28
CA GLY A 96 10.25 -12.12 -12.22
C GLY A 96 9.49 -10.79 -12.23
N SER A 97 8.15 -10.82 -12.19
CA SER A 97 7.35 -9.57 -12.14
C SER A 97 7.48 -8.86 -10.81
N LEU A 98 7.63 -9.60 -9.71
CA LEU A 98 7.71 -9.04 -8.36
C LEU A 98 9.07 -8.38 -8.05
N THR A 99 10.13 -8.78 -8.76
CA THR A 99 11.49 -8.24 -8.58
C THR A 99 11.78 -6.99 -9.40
N VAL A 100 10.87 -6.57 -10.28
CA VAL A 100 11.00 -5.34 -11.04
C VAL A 100 10.83 -4.13 -10.12
N GLN A 101 11.80 -3.20 -10.15
CA GLN A 101 11.69 -1.95 -9.38
C GLN A 101 10.52 -1.08 -9.87
N PRO A 102 9.77 -0.45 -8.99
CA PRO A 102 9.94 -0.32 -7.53
C PRO A 102 9.27 -1.41 -6.68
N GLY A 103 8.85 -2.53 -7.24
CA GLY A 103 8.14 -3.63 -6.62
C GLY A 103 6.73 -3.80 -7.15
N GLY A 104 6.00 -4.79 -6.66
CA GLY A 104 4.63 -5.10 -7.04
C GLY A 104 3.63 -4.85 -5.91
N ILE A 105 2.42 -4.45 -6.28
CA ILE A 105 1.26 -4.41 -5.39
C ILE A 105 0.48 -5.69 -5.61
N LEU A 106 0.27 -6.45 -4.54
CA LEU A 106 -0.39 -7.74 -4.54
C LEU A 106 -1.85 -7.59 -4.10
N ASN A 107 -2.79 -7.96 -4.95
CA ASN A 107 -4.23 -7.89 -4.69
C ASN A 107 -4.70 -9.19 -4.03
N SER A 108 -4.88 -9.20 -2.72
CA SER A 108 -5.32 -10.40 -1.99
C SER A 108 -6.82 -10.69 -2.18
N ASN A 109 -7.27 -11.83 -1.70
CA ASN A 109 -8.70 -12.14 -1.59
C ASN A 109 -9.34 -11.67 -0.26
N ASP A 110 -8.57 -11.04 0.63
CA ASP A 110 -9.10 -10.40 1.83
C ASP A 110 -9.77 -9.07 1.47
N ASN A 111 -11.09 -8.99 1.65
CA ASN A 111 -11.91 -7.80 1.38
C ASN A 111 -12.36 -7.10 2.66
N SER A 112 -11.80 -7.44 3.80
CA SER A 112 -12.26 -6.93 5.10
C SER A 112 -11.82 -5.49 5.39
N GLY A 113 -10.89 -4.95 4.62
CA GLY A 113 -10.35 -3.62 4.85
C GLY A 113 -11.27 -2.47 4.45
N ASN A 114 -11.03 -1.30 5.05
CA ASN A 114 -11.72 -0.05 4.71
C ASN A 114 -10.99 0.70 3.58
N THR A 115 -10.90 0.08 2.41
CA THR A 115 -10.13 0.53 1.24
C THR A 115 -11.00 0.97 0.06
N LYS A 116 -12.24 1.41 0.31
CA LYS A 116 -13.24 1.76 -0.72
C LYS A 116 -13.51 0.63 -1.70
N GLY A 117 -13.67 -0.58 -1.20
CA GLY A 117 -13.98 -1.76 -2.00
C GLY A 117 -12.77 -2.36 -2.73
N GLN A 118 -11.57 -1.82 -2.55
CA GLN A 118 -10.35 -2.50 -2.95
C GLN A 118 -10.04 -3.65 -1.98
N PRO A 119 -9.41 -4.74 -2.44
CA PRO A 119 -8.92 -5.78 -1.54
C PRO A 119 -7.83 -5.24 -0.62
N GLN A 120 -7.52 -5.96 0.44
CA GLN A 120 -6.29 -5.74 1.18
C GLN A 120 -5.08 -6.08 0.31
N HIS A 121 -4.04 -5.27 0.43
CA HIS A 121 -2.83 -5.41 -0.38
C HIS A 121 -1.66 -5.89 0.47
N ALA A 122 -0.73 -6.60 -0.18
CA ALA A 122 0.65 -6.74 0.27
C ALA A 122 1.55 -6.10 -0.80
N VAL A 123 2.79 -5.76 -0.45
CA VAL A 123 3.68 -5.02 -1.38
C VAL A 123 5.06 -5.63 -1.36
N THR A 124 5.61 -5.93 -2.53
CA THR A 124 6.98 -6.41 -2.63
C THR A 124 7.98 -5.25 -2.65
N ASP A 125 9.14 -5.46 -2.08
CA ASP A 125 10.27 -4.53 -2.15
C ASP A 125 11.52 -5.25 -2.66
N PRO A 126 11.86 -5.08 -3.94
CA PRO A 126 13.08 -5.62 -4.52
C PRO A 126 14.33 -4.79 -4.18
N SER A 127 14.18 -3.64 -3.50
CA SER A 127 15.33 -2.89 -3.02
C SER A 127 15.93 -3.63 -1.82
N ASN A 128 17.19 -4.04 -1.90
CA ASN A 128 17.95 -4.56 -0.75
C ASN A 128 18.31 -3.44 0.26
N LYS A 129 17.66 -2.27 0.19
CA LYS A 129 17.86 -1.19 1.14
C LYS A 129 17.30 -1.65 2.48
N THR A 130 18.19 -1.82 3.44
CA THR A 130 17.81 -2.00 4.85
C THR A 130 17.03 -0.75 5.23
N GLN A 131 15.76 -0.88 5.58
CA GLN A 131 15.04 0.22 6.21
C GLN A 131 15.84 0.64 7.44
N SER A 132 16.01 1.95 7.61
CA SER A 132 16.79 2.51 8.71
C SER A 132 16.41 1.83 10.03
N THR A 133 17.42 1.31 10.73
CA THR A 133 17.29 0.49 11.95
C THR A 133 16.76 1.24 13.18
N ASP A 134 16.25 2.45 13.03
CA ASP A 134 15.56 3.17 14.11
C ASP A 134 14.18 2.61 14.46
N THR A 135 13.57 1.82 13.59
CA THR A 135 12.62 0.82 14.03
C THR A 135 13.41 -0.27 14.74
N LYS A 136 13.67 -0.06 16.02
CA LYS A 136 14.12 -1.15 16.90
C LYS A 136 13.25 -2.33 16.58
N ARG A 137 13.86 -3.21 15.82
CA ARG A 137 13.44 -4.56 15.56
C ARG A 137 12.48 -5.00 16.65
N TRP A 138 11.20 -5.06 16.30
CA TRP A 138 10.22 -5.66 17.18
C TRP A 138 10.78 -7.03 17.57
N LEU A 139 11.11 -7.19 18.85
CA LEU A 139 11.74 -8.37 19.42
C LEU A 139 10.77 -9.57 19.39
N GLY A 140 10.47 -10.08 18.23
CA GLY A 140 9.53 -11.19 18.09
C GLY A 140 9.56 -11.87 16.73
N HIS A 141 10.03 -11.20 15.72
CA HIS A 141 10.12 -11.81 14.39
C HIS A 141 11.45 -12.54 14.18
N ARG A 142 11.68 -13.56 14.96
CA ARG A 142 12.49 -14.68 14.50
C ARG A 142 11.54 -15.53 13.68
N SER A 143 11.75 -15.64 12.38
CA SER A 143 11.28 -16.80 11.64
C SER A 143 11.56 -18.01 12.51
N THR A 144 10.52 -18.67 13.00
CA THR A 144 10.65 -19.86 13.84
C THR A 144 11.08 -21.04 13.00
N ALA A 145 10.97 -20.91 11.68
CA ALA A 145 11.44 -21.89 10.73
C ALA A 145 12.95 -21.73 10.54
N ASN A 146 13.69 -22.79 10.80
CA ASN A 146 15.13 -22.88 10.52
C ASN A 146 15.30 -23.00 9.00
N THR A 147 15.19 -21.86 8.26
CA THR A 147 15.25 -21.87 6.81
C THR A 147 16.71 -21.96 6.36
N THR A 148 17.03 -22.99 5.59
CA THR A 148 18.32 -23.13 4.94
C THR A 148 18.46 -22.30 3.66
N PHE A 149 17.37 -21.60 3.28
CA PHE A 149 17.32 -20.81 2.06
C PHE A 149 17.54 -19.32 2.35
N PRO A 150 18.40 -18.63 1.57
CA PRO A 150 18.54 -17.19 1.69
C PRO A 150 17.23 -16.49 1.25
N PRO A 151 16.85 -15.38 1.89
CA PRO A 151 15.68 -14.60 1.48
C PRO A 151 15.90 -14.00 0.10
N LEU A 152 14.93 -14.16 -0.80
CA LEU A 152 15.02 -13.67 -2.18
C LEU A 152 14.35 -12.32 -2.36
N LEU A 153 13.20 -12.10 -1.73
CA LEU A 153 12.39 -10.90 -1.90
C LEU A 153 11.53 -10.68 -0.65
N LYS A 154 11.42 -9.42 -0.21
CA LYS A 154 10.54 -9.02 0.89
C LYS A 154 9.13 -8.77 0.39
N VAL A 155 8.14 -9.17 1.19
CA VAL A 155 6.72 -8.87 1.01
C VAL A 155 6.23 -8.17 2.26
N PHE A 156 5.93 -6.87 2.18
CA PHE A 156 5.37 -6.08 3.26
C PHE A 156 3.91 -6.43 3.49
N THR A 157 3.54 -6.55 4.75
CA THR A 157 2.23 -6.96 5.25
C THR A 157 1.75 -6.00 6.35
N GLY A 158 0.76 -6.37 7.15
CA GLY A 158 0.25 -5.52 8.23
C GLY A 158 1.30 -5.18 9.29
N LEU A 159 1.01 -4.16 10.08
CA LEU A 159 1.84 -3.66 11.19
C LEU A 159 3.27 -3.22 10.80
N GLY A 160 3.54 -2.96 9.54
CA GLY A 160 4.89 -2.66 9.05
C GLY A 160 5.83 -3.85 9.05
N GLU A 161 5.32 -5.06 9.24
CA GLU A 161 6.07 -6.31 9.17
C GLU A 161 6.25 -6.76 7.71
N TYR A 162 7.17 -7.67 7.48
CA TYR A 162 7.39 -8.30 6.18
C TYR A 162 7.74 -9.78 6.35
N VAL A 163 7.46 -10.53 5.32
CA VAL A 163 7.95 -11.90 5.15
C VAL A 163 8.89 -11.97 3.95
N ASN A 164 9.70 -13.03 3.88
CA ASN A 164 10.60 -13.24 2.75
C ASN A 164 10.10 -14.39 1.89
N ILE A 165 10.11 -14.21 0.56
CA ILE A 165 10.00 -15.32 -0.37
C ILE A 165 11.30 -16.12 -0.30
N ILE A 166 11.20 -17.42 -0.05
CA ILE A 166 12.33 -18.34 0.06
C ILE A 166 12.38 -19.38 -1.06
N LYS A 167 11.23 -19.68 -1.67
CA LYS A 167 11.13 -20.58 -2.83
C LYS A 167 10.00 -20.10 -3.75
N PRO A 168 10.35 -19.50 -4.91
CA PRO A 168 9.36 -18.91 -5.80
C PRO A 168 8.84 -19.87 -6.88
N ASP A 169 7.78 -19.45 -7.57
CA ASP A 169 7.29 -19.95 -8.86
C ASP A 169 7.03 -21.47 -8.90
N ILE A 170 6.45 -22.04 -7.85
CA ILE A 170 6.04 -23.44 -7.83
C ILE A 170 4.69 -23.56 -8.54
N PRO A 171 4.59 -24.26 -9.68
CA PRO A 171 3.35 -24.37 -10.42
C PRO A 171 2.37 -25.34 -9.76
N TYR A 172 1.09 -25.05 -9.86
CA TYR A 172 -0.02 -25.97 -9.60
C TYR A 172 -1.12 -25.77 -10.65
N ASP A 173 -2.10 -26.66 -10.67
CA ASP A 173 -3.26 -26.54 -11.55
C ASP A 173 -4.13 -25.34 -11.10
N GLY A 174 -3.99 -24.23 -11.77
CA GLY A 174 -4.69 -22.97 -11.47
C GLY A 174 -3.79 -21.77 -11.19
N GLY A 175 -2.49 -21.94 -10.92
CA GLY A 175 -1.62 -20.81 -10.64
C GLY A 175 -0.21 -21.14 -10.15
N LEU A 176 0.31 -20.23 -9.29
CA LEU A 176 1.67 -20.31 -8.74
C LEU A 176 1.65 -20.28 -7.21
N ILE A 177 2.64 -20.94 -6.60
CA ILE A 177 2.90 -20.86 -5.17
C ILE A 177 4.29 -20.24 -4.96
N HIS A 178 4.37 -19.31 -4.01
CA HIS A 178 5.63 -18.83 -3.43
C HIS A 178 5.68 -19.29 -1.98
N ILE A 179 6.73 -20.02 -1.60
CA ILE A 179 6.94 -20.34 -0.19
C ILE A 179 7.56 -19.13 0.49
N VAL A 180 6.98 -18.74 1.61
CA VAL A 180 7.44 -17.63 2.46
C VAL A 180 7.88 -18.15 3.82
N ASP A 181 8.76 -17.42 4.49
CA ASP A 181 9.35 -17.83 5.76
C ASP A 181 8.40 -17.75 6.95
N ASP A 182 7.28 -17.01 6.82
CA ASP A 182 6.30 -16.85 7.88
C ASP A 182 4.90 -16.53 7.36
N TYR A 183 3.90 -16.49 8.26
CA TYR A 183 2.56 -16.00 7.95
C TYR A 183 2.56 -14.49 7.74
N PHE A 184 1.74 -14.01 6.80
CA PHE A 184 1.44 -12.59 6.65
C PHE A 184 0.79 -12.06 7.93
N THR A 185 1.22 -10.90 8.38
CA THR A 185 0.54 -10.19 9.46
C THR A 185 -0.68 -9.46 8.89
N LEU A 186 -1.84 -9.64 9.51
CA LEU A 186 -3.05 -8.93 9.07
C LEU A 186 -2.90 -7.43 9.28
N PRO A 187 -3.37 -6.60 8.34
CA PRO A 187 -3.45 -5.17 8.53
C PRO A 187 -4.34 -4.79 9.71
N GLU A 188 -3.90 -3.78 10.43
CA GLU A 188 -4.55 -3.20 11.61
C GLU A 188 -4.81 -1.71 11.38
N PRO A 189 -5.66 -1.05 12.20
CA PRO A 189 -5.82 0.40 12.16
C PRO A 189 -4.50 1.16 12.32
N LEU A 190 -4.46 2.40 11.82
CA LEU A 190 -3.29 3.25 11.89
C LEU A 190 -2.77 3.42 13.33
N SER A 191 -3.67 3.63 14.29
CA SER A 191 -3.30 3.79 15.71
C SER A 191 -2.57 2.58 16.27
N ASN A 192 -3.06 1.36 15.96
CA ASN A 192 -2.43 0.11 16.38
C ASN A 192 -1.07 -0.08 15.69
N THR A 193 -1.00 0.19 14.39
CA THR A 193 0.24 0.09 13.61
C THR A 193 1.29 1.07 14.10
N ALA A 194 0.91 2.33 14.33
CA ALA A 194 1.82 3.35 14.86
C ALA A 194 2.29 3.03 16.28
N SER A 195 1.42 2.45 17.12
CA SER A 195 1.77 1.99 18.47
C SER A 195 2.78 0.84 18.42
N ALA A 196 2.52 -0.16 17.57
CA ALA A 196 3.40 -1.32 17.42
C ALA A 196 4.81 -0.92 16.95
N ASN A 197 4.92 0.13 16.13
CA ASN A 197 6.18 0.63 15.59
C ASN A 197 6.80 1.77 16.42
N GLY A 198 6.20 2.12 17.57
CA GLY A 198 6.76 3.11 18.50
C GLY A 198 6.70 4.56 18.02
N HIS A 199 5.76 4.91 17.14
CA HIS A 199 5.54 6.29 16.66
C HIS A 199 4.76 7.12 17.69
N THR A 200 5.31 7.22 18.91
CA THR A 200 4.63 7.79 20.07
C THR A 200 4.30 9.27 19.94
N SER A 201 5.19 10.07 19.32
CA SER A 201 4.95 11.51 19.12
C SER A 201 3.76 11.77 18.21
N PHE A 202 3.64 11.01 17.12
CA PHE A 202 2.50 11.06 16.21
C PHE A 202 1.20 10.67 16.89
N LEU A 203 1.21 9.55 17.64
CA LEU A 203 0.03 9.07 18.38
C LEU A 203 -0.43 10.05 19.44
N ASN A 204 0.48 10.59 20.25
CA ASN A 204 0.15 11.58 21.26
C ASN A 204 -0.52 12.82 20.63
N MET A 205 -0.01 13.26 19.47
CA MET A 205 -0.60 14.38 18.73
C MET A 205 -1.99 14.03 18.18
N ALA A 206 -2.20 12.82 17.63
CA ALA A 206 -3.49 12.35 17.13
C ALA A 206 -4.52 12.28 18.27
N GLN A 207 -4.12 11.77 19.43
CA GLN A 207 -4.97 11.67 20.63
C GLN A 207 -5.34 13.05 21.18
N SER A 208 -4.35 13.93 21.37
CA SER A 208 -4.59 15.29 21.89
C SER A 208 -5.44 16.16 20.95
N SER A 209 -5.46 15.84 19.67
CA SER A 209 -6.29 16.51 18.66
C SER A 209 -7.63 15.82 18.41
N ASN A 210 -7.96 14.73 19.14
CA ASN A 210 -9.15 13.88 18.93
C ASN A 210 -9.31 13.35 17.49
N LEU A 211 -8.20 13.13 16.77
CA LEU A 211 -8.22 12.70 15.38
C LEU A 211 -7.96 11.20 15.21
N THR A 212 -7.65 10.46 16.27
CA THR A 212 -7.32 9.02 16.18
C THR A 212 -8.41 8.23 15.45
N SER A 213 -9.67 8.36 15.88
CA SER A 213 -10.80 7.67 15.23
C SER A 213 -11.01 8.10 13.79
N THR A 214 -10.80 9.38 13.47
CA THR A 214 -10.90 9.87 12.09
C THR A 214 -9.83 9.24 11.21
N LEU A 215 -8.59 9.20 11.67
CA LEU A 215 -7.46 8.60 10.93
C LEU A 215 -7.64 7.09 10.73
N ASP A 216 -8.14 6.37 11.76
CA ASP A 216 -8.38 4.94 11.68
C ASP A 216 -9.53 4.57 10.73
N ASN A 217 -10.54 5.43 10.61
CA ASN A 217 -11.76 5.14 9.85
C ASN A 217 -11.84 5.83 8.47
N THR A 218 -10.93 6.77 8.16
CA THR A 218 -10.90 7.38 6.82
C THR A 218 -10.51 6.34 5.77
N PRO A 219 -11.35 6.06 4.77
CA PRO A 219 -11.10 5.00 3.83
C PRO A 219 -10.07 5.39 2.76
N ALA A 220 -9.28 4.41 2.32
CA ALA A 220 -8.31 4.54 1.24
C ALA A 220 -7.35 5.72 1.44
N VAL A 221 -6.56 5.69 2.51
CA VAL A 221 -5.63 6.78 2.86
C VAL A 221 -4.17 6.41 2.63
N THR A 222 -3.37 7.43 2.34
CA THR A 222 -1.92 7.41 2.50
C THR A 222 -1.52 8.37 3.61
N VAL A 223 -0.78 7.87 4.60
CA VAL A 223 -0.36 8.66 5.76
C VAL A 223 1.16 8.75 5.79
N PHE A 224 1.70 9.96 5.90
CA PHE A 224 3.12 10.17 6.15
C PHE A 224 3.32 10.41 7.64
N ILE A 225 3.91 9.44 8.34
CA ILE A 225 4.13 9.51 9.80
C ILE A 225 5.51 10.14 10.05
N PRO A 226 5.62 11.35 10.62
CA PRO A 226 6.91 11.86 11.03
C PRO A 226 7.51 11.00 12.15
N SER A 227 8.78 10.67 12.03
CA SER A 227 9.50 9.95 13.09
C SER A 227 9.51 10.76 14.39
N ASN A 228 9.69 10.12 15.53
CA ASN A 228 9.78 10.82 16.81
C ASN A 228 10.89 11.89 16.78
N SER A 229 12.01 11.61 16.12
CA SER A 229 13.12 12.57 15.94
C SER A 229 12.72 13.77 15.05
N ALA A 230 11.78 13.60 14.13
CA ALA A 230 11.28 14.70 13.29
C ALA A 230 10.58 15.77 14.14
N PHE A 231 9.82 15.38 15.16
CA PHE A 231 9.16 16.29 16.09
C PHE A 231 10.12 17.03 17.01
N SER A 232 11.30 16.48 17.25
CA SER A 232 12.33 17.09 18.12
C SER A 232 13.20 18.14 17.43
N LYS A 233 13.06 18.31 16.10
CA LYS A 233 13.83 19.32 15.35
C LYS A 233 13.31 20.73 15.68
N PRO A 234 14.19 21.73 15.86
CA PRO A 234 13.79 23.12 16.06
C PRO A 234 12.88 23.60 14.91
N ASN A 235 11.83 24.34 15.27
CA ASN A 235 10.83 24.87 14.32
C ASN A 235 10.15 23.83 13.43
N SER A 236 10.16 22.54 13.81
CA SER A 236 9.59 21.45 13.01
C SER A 236 8.12 21.64 12.69
N THR A 237 7.35 22.26 13.60
CA THR A 237 5.89 22.47 13.47
C THR A 237 5.48 23.87 13.01
N SER A 238 6.43 24.79 12.80
CA SER A 238 6.18 26.22 12.52
C SER A 238 5.38 26.48 11.23
N SER A 239 5.38 25.53 10.30
CA SER A 239 4.62 25.61 9.04
C SER A 239 3.13 25.33 9.21
N TYR A 240 2.68 24.98 10.40
CA TYR A 240 1.29 24.60 10.67
C TYR A 240 0.70 25.45 11.80
N SER A 241 -0.54 25.86 11.62
CA SER A 241 -1.27 26.70 12.59
C SER A 241 -1.75 25.93 13.82
N SER A 242 -1.89 24.61 13.72
CA SER A 242 -2.34 23.71 14.79
C SER A 242 -1.86 22.29 14.58
N SER A 243 -1.91 21.48 15.64
CA SER A 243 -1.63 20.04 15.57
C SER A 243 -2.58 19.30 14.62
N SER A 244 -3.86 19.71 14.60
CA SER A 244 -4.84 19.10 13.67
C SER A 244 -4.50 19.39 12.21
N ASN A 245 -4.09 20.62 11.89
CA ASN A 245 -3.65 20.98 10.55
C ASN A 245 -2.37 20.24 10.15
N LEU A 246 -1.44 20.07 11.10
CA LEU A 246 -0.25 19.28 10.86
C LEU A 246 -0.61 17.83 10.49
N LEU A 247 -1.42 17.15 11.32
CA LEU A 247 -1.85 15.78 11.03
C LEU A 247 -2.57 15.69 9.69
N SER A 248 -3.53 16.57 9.42
CA SER A 248 -4.27 16.59 8.14
C SER A 248 -3.37 16.90 6.94
N GLY A 249 -2.29 17.65 7.13
CA GLY A 249 -1.28 17.92 6.11
C GLY A 249 -0.38 16.72 5.76
N HIS A 250 -0.42 15.68 6.58
CA HIS A 250 0.31 14.43 6.38
C HIS A 250 -0.56 13.29 5.85
N VAL A 251 -1.84 13.54 5.55
CA VAL A 251 -2.80 12.55 5.07
C VAL A 251 -3.27 12.89 3.66
N ILE A 252 -3.11 11.97 2.73
CA ILE A 252 -3.71 12.02 1.39
C ILE A 252 -4.95 11.13 1.41
N PRO A 253 -6.15 11.68 1.32
CA PRO A 253 -7.39 10.91 1.27
C PRO A 253 -7.62 10.32 -0.12
N ASN A 254 -8.39 9.23 -0.19
CA ASN A 254 -8.82 8.59 -1.44
C ASN A 254 -7.69 8.11 -2.34
N PHE A 255 -6.53 7.82 -1.77
CA PHE A 255 -5.37 7.36 -2.50
C PHE A 255 -4.60 6.30 -1.70
N LEU A 256 -4.36 5.14 -2.32
CA LEU A 256 -3.55 4.04 -1.78
C LEU A 256 -2.14 4.16 -2.36
N GLY A 257 -1.33 5.02 -1.77
CA GLY A 257 0.01 5.37 -2.25
C GLY A 257 1.08 4.41 -1.77
N TYR A 258 0.94 3.12 -2.05
CA TYR A 258 2.04 2.17 -1.85
C TYR A 258 3.28 2.62 -2.62
N LEU A 259 4.46 2.28 -2.13
CA LEU A 259 5.71 2.78 -2.75
C LEU A 259 5.75 2.59 -4.27
N PRO A 260 5.31 1.44 -4.83
CA PRO A 260 5.25 1.26 -6.28
C PRO A 260 4.23 2.16 -7.00
N ALA A 261 3.23 2.68 -6.30
CA ALA A 261 2.22 3.58 -6.86
C ALA A 261 2.64 5.05 -6.83
N LEU A 262 3.68 5.40 -6.07
CA LEU A 262 4.17 6.78 -5.97
C LEU A 262 4.99 7.14 -7.22
N THR A 263 4.57 8.19 -7.92
CA THR A 263 5.20 8.62 -9.18
C THR A 263 6.03 9.89 -8.96
N ASN A 264 7.23 9.92 -9.53
CA ASN A 264 8.11 11.09 -9.47
C ASN A 264 7.45 12.32 -10.10
N GLY A 265 7.43 13.44 -9.37
CA GLY A 265 6.80 14.70 -9.79
C GLY A 265 5.29 14.76 -9.58
N ALA A 266 4.63 13.66 -9.17
CA ALA A 266 3.21 13.68 -8.88
C ALA A 266 2.90 14.54 -7.65
N THR A 267 1.81 15.30 -7.73
CA THR A 267 1.33 16.18 -6.66
C THR A 267 -0.03 15.71 -6.20
N TYR A 268 -0.20 15.61 -4.88
CA TYR A 268 -1.43 15.15 -4.24
C TYR A 268 -1.92 16.20 -3.26
N THR A 269 -3.25 16.36 -3.17
CA THR A 269 -3.87 17.26 -2.18
C THR A 269 -4.07 16.50 -0.88
N THR A 270 -3.59 17.09 0.21
CA THR A 270 -3.74 16.53 1.56
C THR A 270 -5.13 16.84 2.14
N GLN A 271 -5.48 16.17 3.23
CA GLN A 271 -6.72 16.45 3.96
C GLN A 271 -6.80 17.90 4.52
N ALA A 272 -5.66 18.56 4.71
CA ALA A 272 -5.60 20.00 5.06
C ALA A 272 -5.84 20.93 3.87
N GLY A 273 -6.05 20.40 2.65
CA GLY A 273 -6.19 21.21 1.43
C GLY A 273 -4.88 21.77 0.88
N THR A 274 -3.75 21.37 1.43
CA THR A 274 -2.41 21.73 0.94
C THR A 274 -1.88 20.66 -0.02
N ASN A 275 -0.84 20.99 -0.79
CA ASN A 275 -0.26 20.05 -1.73
C ASN A 275 1.05 19.46 -1.23
N VAL A 276 1.25 18.19 -1.55
CA VAL A 276 2.53 17.47 -1.39
C VAL A 276 2.96 16.91 -2.74
N THR A 277 4.24 17.00 -3.03
CA THR A 277 4.84 16.49 -4.26
C THR A 277 5.81 15.37 -3.95
N ILE A 278 5.68 14.26 -4.67
CA ILE A 278 6.60 13.13 -4.58
C ILE A 278 7.83 13.40 -5.44
N THR A 279 9.00 13.20 -4.88
CA THR A 279 10.26 13.28 -5.62
C THR A 279 11.05 12.00 -5.42
N ILE A 280 11.54 11.39 -6.51
CA ILE A 280 12.35 10.18 -6.46
C ILE A 280 13.76 10.52 -6.94
N LYS A 281 14.77 10.34 -6.08
CA LYS A 281 16.18 10.63 -6.37
C LYS A 281 17.06 9.47 -5.94
N GLY A 282 17.76 8.86 -6.88
CA GLY A 282 18.67 7.73 -6.59
C GLY A 282 17.97 6.53 -5.93
N GLY A 283 16.68 6.34 -6.21
CA GLY A 283 15.84 5.31 -5.60
C GLY A 283 15.37 5.64 -4.18
N ASP A 284 15.61 6.85 -3.67
CA ASP A 284 15.04 7.38 -2.44
C ASP A 284 13.79 8.21 -2.76
N TYR A 285 12.78 8.09 -1.92
CA TYR A 285 11.50 8.78 -2.07
C TYR A 285 11.41 9.93 -1.08
N TYR A 286 10.92 11.05 -1.55
CA TYR A 286 10.70 12.26 -0.77
C TYR A 286 9.27 12.76 -0.95
N VAL A 287 8.71 13.29 0.12
CA VAL A 287 7.45 14.01 0.16
C VAL A 287 7.76 15.45 0.49
N ASN A 288 7.77 16.33 -0.52
CA ASN A 288 8.35 17.67 -0.43
C ASN A 288 9.80 17.63 0.10
N ASN A 289 10.01 18.12 1.33
CA ASN A 289 11.31 18.16 2.02
C ASN A 289 11.66 16.87 2.78
N ALA A 290 10.67 16.01 3.06
CA ALA A 290 10.81 14.89 3.98
C ALA A 290 11.15 13.59 3.22
N LYS A 291 12.20 12.90 3.65
CA LYS A 291 12.59 11.60 3.09
C LYS A 291 11.76 10.47 3.71
N ILE A 292 11.25 9.55 2.89
CA ILE A 292 10.66 8.31 3.37
C ILE A 292 11.79 7.40 3.87
N ILE A 293 11.76 7.07 5.17
CA ILE A 293 12.76 6.24 5.85
C ILE A 293 12.27 4.82 6.18
N ALA A 294 10.96 4.64 6.28
CA ALA A 294 10.31 3.33 6.32
C ALA A 294 9.03 3.38 5.50
N SER A 295 8.87 2.42 4.59
CA SER A 295 7.78 2.43 3.62
C SER A 295 6.80 1.29 3.85
N ASN A 296 5.62 1.40 3.23
CA ASN A 296 4.66 0.30 3.09
C ASN A 296 4.23 -0.34 4.42
N GLN A 297 3.95 0.47 5.45
CA GLN A 297 3.21 -0.01 6.62
C GLN A 297 1.75 -0.19 6.21
N ILE A 298 1.36 -1.42 5.90
CA ILE A 298 0.02 -1.73 5.39
C ILE A 298 -0.99 -1.60 6.51
N LEU A 299 -2.02 -0.77 6.28
CA LEU A 299 -3.10 -0.49 7.21
C LEU A 299 -4.39 -1.15 6.77
N GLU A 300 -5.33 -1.33 7.68
CA GLU A 300 -6.68 -1.79 7.38
C GLU A 300 -7.41 -0.84 6.41
N ASN A 301 -7.13 0.46 6.49
CA ASN A 301 -7.74 1.50 5.67
C ASN A 301 -6.80 2.15 4.65
N GLY A 302 -5.58 1.63 4.45
CA GLY A 302 -4.64 2.20 3.48
C GLY A 302 -3.19 1.84 3.72
N VAL A 303 -2.30 2.83 3.65
CA VAL A 303 -0.86 2.66 3.83
C VAL A 303 -0.23 3.84 4.58
N ALA A 304 0.75 3.56 5.42
CA ALA A 304 1.58 4.59 6.04
C ALA A 304 3.05 4.47 5.61
N HIS A 305 3.72 5.61 5.57
CA HIS A 305 5.16 5.72 5.35
C HIS A 305 5.77 6.60 6.44
N VAL A 306 6.87 6.17 7.02
CA VAL A 306 7.59 6.98 8.02
C VAL A 306 8.53 7.93 7.32
N VAL A 307 8.50 9.20 7.73
CA VAL A 307 9.35 10.26 7.17
C VAL A 307 10.30 10.84 8.24
N ASP A 308 11.45 11.28 7.78
CA ASP A 308 12.54 11.80 8.66
C ASP A 308 12.28 13.23 9.16
N SER A 309 11.31 13.91 8.61
CA SER A 309 11.00 15.32 8.91
C SER A 309 9.49 15.56 8.81
N ILE A 310 9.01 16.63 9.45
CA ILE A 310 7.65 17.13 9.21
C ILE A 310 7.56 17.57 7.75
N VAL A 311 6.53 17.12 7.04
CA VAL A 311 6.27 17.52 5.66
C VAL A 311 5.87 18.97 5.63
N VAL A 312 6.62 19.81 4.95
CA VAL A 312 6.27 21.24 4.77
C VAL A 312 5.38 21.34 3.54
N PRO A 313 4.14 21.87 3.69
CA PRO A 313 3.24 21.99 2.56
C PRO A 313 3.77 22.98 1.53
N THR A 314 3.55 22.68 0.26
CA THR A 314 3.74 23.67 -0.80
C THR A 314 2.43 24.42 -1.00
N THR A 315 2.45 25.75 -0.89
CA THR A 315 1.32 26.56 -1.33
C THR A 315 1.17 26.37 -2.84
N PRO A 316 -0.05 26.12 -3.36
CA PRO A 316 -0.27 26.14 -4.80
C PRO A 316 0.27 27.45 -5.36
N ALA A 317 1.08 27.39 -6.41
CA ALA A 317 1.46 28.61 -7.11
C ALA A 317 0.17 29.35 -7.50
N PRO A 318 0.03 30.66 -7.22
CA PRO A 318 -1.15 31.38 -7.62
C PRO A 318 -1.32 31.19 -9.12
N VAL A 319 -2.41 30.53 -9.52
CA VAL A 319 -2.78 30.41 -10.95
C VAL A 319 -2.88 31.82 -11.47
N PRO A 320 -2.08 32.22 -12.47
CA PRO A 320 -2.22 33.53 -13.08
C PRO A 320 -3.69 33.65 -13.52
N PHE A 321 -4.41 34.61 -12.96
CA PHE A 321 -5.76 34.90 -13.37
C PHE A 321 -5.69 35.31 -14.84
N LYS A 322 -6.02 34.39 -15.75
CA LYS A 322 -6.28 34.71 -17.15
C LYS A 322 -7.60 35.52 -17.13
N GLY A 323 -7.48 36.79 -16.77
CA GLY A 323 -8.57 37.71 -16.96
C GLY A 323 -8.93 37.67 -18.44
N SER A 324 -10.13 37.22 -18.75
CA SER A 324 -10.74 37.49 -20.05
C SER A 324 -10.87 38.99 -20.14
N ALA A 325 -9.92 39.66 -20.78
CA ALA A 325 -10.12 41.03 -21.26
C ALA A 325 -11.22 40.93 -22.32
N SER A 326 -12.48 41.00 -21.88
CA SER A 326 -13.55 41.38 -22.78
C SER A 326 -13.22 42.80 -23.24
N SER A 327 -12.75 42.92 -24.48
CA SER A 327 -12.62 44.23 -25.14
C SER A 327 -14.01 44.83 -25.22
N ILE A 328 -14.33 45.71 -24.27
CA ILE A 328 -15.43 46.65 -24.42
C ILE A 328 -14.95 47.58 -25.56
N ARG A 329 -15.41 47.33 -26.77
CA ARG A 329 -15.38 48.33 -27.82
C ARG A 329 -16.30 49.49 -27.37
N GLY A 330 -15.74 50.38 -26.57
CA GLY A 330 -16.35 51.66 -26.32
C GLY A 330 -16.23 52.51 -27.56
N THR A 331 -17.35 52.80 -28.22
CA THR A 331 -17.49 53.88 -29.16
C THR A 331 -17.06 55.19 -28.49
N SER A 332 -15.95 55.75 -28.96
CA SER A 332 -15.44 57.05 -28.54
C SER A 332 -16.43 58.15 -28.92
N THR A 333 -17.23 58.58 -27.98
CA THR A 333 -17.87 59.89 -28.02
C THR A 333 -16.95 60.88 -27.33
N ALA A 334 -16.31 61.73 -28.11
CA ALA A 334 -15.51 62.84 -27.61
C ALA A 334 -16.41 63.80 -26.87
N PHE A 335 -16.25 63.92 -25.55
CA PHE A 335 -16.81 65.02 -24.79
C PHE A 335 -15.75 66.08 -24.64
N PHE A 336 -16.05 67.26 -25.26
CA PHE A 336 -15.34 68.49 -25.01
C PHE A 336 -15.69 69.00 -23.58
N VAL A 337 -14.67 69.13 -22.76
CA VAL A 337 -14.81 69.80 -21.45
C VAL A 337 -14.66 71.26 -21.67
N VAL A 338 -15.80 72.06 -21.56
CA VAL A 338 -15.80 73.46 -21.27
C VAL A 338 -16.08 73.64 -19.80
N GLY A 339 -15.19 74.29 -19.12
CA GLY A 339 -15.23 74.51 -17.69
C GLY A 339 -16.41 75.38 -17.22
N GLY A 340 -16.82 75.18 -15.96
CA GLY A 340 -17.70 76.08 -15.25
C GLY A 340 -18.53 75.39 -14.18
N ALA A 341 -18.13 75.68 -12.93
CA ALA A 341 -18.93 75.87 -11.71
C ALA A 341 -20.04 74.86 -11.34
N ALA A 342 -19.92 74.42 -10.11
CA ALA A 342 -20.86 73.77 -9.23
C ALA A 342 -22.32 74.17 -9.30
N LEU A 343 -23.18 73.15 -9.06
CA LEU A 343 -24.34 73.30 -8.17
C LEU A 343 -24.95 71.96 -7.82
N LEU A 344 -24.99 71.66 -6.55
CA LEU A 344 -25.81 70.60 -5.95
C LEU A 344 -27.30 70.88 -6.19
N PHE A 345 -28.06 69.84 -6.56
CA PHE A 345 -29.49 69.79 -6.19
C PHE A 345 -29.87 68.36 -5.85
N VAL A 346 -30.33 68.21 -4.63
CA VAL A 346 -31.07 67.07 -4.08
C VAL A 346 -32.53 67.28 -4.35
N ALA A 347 -33.21 66.31 -4.91
CA ALA A 347 -34.66 66.07 -4.74
C ALA A 347 -34.93 64.73 -5.45
N GLY A 348 -35.42 63.70 -4.87
CA GLY A 348 -36.59 63.63 -3.96
C GLY A 348 -37.82 63.19 -4.72
N VAL A 349 -38.30 61.99 -4.45
CA VAL A 349 -39.70 61.58 -4.36
C VAL A 349 -40.41 60.93 -5.60
N LEU A 350 -40.83 59.70 -5.37
CA LEU A 350 -42.13 59.03 -5.69
C LEU A 350 -42.56 58.82 -7.16
N MET A 351 -42.67 57.59 -7.56
CA MET A 351 -43.81 56.67 -7.46
C MET A 351 -43.38 55.27 -7.90
#